data_92dfc44303c5f012c97a0cabd3b52df3
#
_entry.id   92dfc44303c5f012c97a0cabd3b52df3
#
_cell.length_a   1.000
_cell.length_b   1.000
_cell.length_c   1.000
_cell.angle_alpha   90.00
_cell.angle_beta   90.00
_cell.angle_gamma   90.00
#
_symmetry.space_group_name_H-M   'P 1'
#
loop_
_entity.id
_entity.type
_entity.pdbx_description
1 polymer ?
#
loop_
_entity_poly.entity_id
_entity_poly.type
_entity_poly.pdbx_seq_one_letter_code
_entity_poly.pdbx_strand_id
1 'polypeptide(L)'
;LKPLHIFIHGGYWRALDKDYHAHMSVPFNKNNILFFNINYDLCPKVTLSDICNQTIEAIIWIFNNCKNYGGNNKKISISGHSAGAHLVSYLLNIDWSMYDLPKNVFQGAALISGIYNLKIVQKISVNKELNLSNKEVQEKTTLNKLPTFKIPLFISYGENEPEGWKHQSISYCDFLTKNDYKYKVIPSKGDNHFTLIDTLANENSNICKEIIKLSK
;
A
#
# COMPACT_ATOMS: atom_id res chain seq x y z
N LEU A 1 -1.59 21.06 13.41
CA LEU A 1 -1.49 19.61 13.14
C LEU A 1 -0.97 19.39 11.73
N LYS A 2 -0.03 18.46 11.58
CA LYS A 2 0.63 18.14 10.31
C LYS A 2 -0.15 17.08 9.53
N PRO A 3 -0.15 17.10 8.18
CA PRO A 3 -0.58 15.94 7.41
C PRO A 3 0.28 14.73 7.77
N LEU A 4 -0.23 13.54 7.56
CA LEU A 4 0.50 12.32 7.83
C LEU A 4 0.46 11.36 6.65
N HIS A 5 1.54 10.61 6.51
CA HIS A 5 1.70 9.54 5.54
C HIS A 5 1.91 8.21 6.25
N ILE A 6 1.17 7.20 5.83
CA ILE A 6 1.29 5.84 6.33
C ILE A 6 1.99 5.00 5.27
N PHE A 7 3.01 4.23 5.66
CA PHE A 7 3.67 3.27 4.78
C PHE A 7 3.49 1.84 5.29
N ILE A 8 3.23 0.91 4.37
CA ILE A 8 3.12 -0.53 4.64
C ILE A 8 4.17 -1.27 3.83
N HIS A 9 5.06 -2.01 4.51
CA HIS A 9 6.16 -2.72 3.88
C HIS A 9 5.71 -3.96 3.10
N GLY A 10 6.58 -4.43 2.19
CA GLY A 10 6.42 -5.63 1.40
C GLY A 10 6.95 -6.90 2.10
N GLY A 11 7.44 -7.87 1.31
CA GLY A 11 8.04 -9.11 1.80
C GLY A 11 7.11 -10.32 1.72
N TYR A 12 6.19 -10.34 0.76
CA TYR A 12 5.23 -11.45 0.58
C TYR A 12 4.49 -11.85 1.85
N TRP A 13 4.21 -10.92 2.77
CA TRP A 13 3.53 -11.16 4.06
C TRP A 13 4.27 -12.17 4.97
N ARG A 14 5.52 -12.52 4.68
CA ARG A 14 6.33 -13.54 5.38
C ARG A 14 7.72 -13.06 5.80
N ALA A 15 8.11 -11.86 5.40
CA ALA A 15 9.45 -11.32 5.64
C ALA A 15 9.43 -9.81 5.79
N LEU A 16 10.53 -9.25 6.27
CA LEU A 16 10.78 -7.84 6.54
C LEU A 16 9.99 -7.33 7.76
N ASP A 17 10.24 -6.09 8.10
CA ASP A 17 9.49 -5.32 9.09
C ASP A 17 9.63 -3.81 8.81
N LYS A 18 8.99 -2.99 9.64
CA LYS A 18 8.99 -1.53 9.52
C LYS A 18 10.38 -0.89 9.59
N ASP A 19 11.33 -1.49 10.33
CA ASP A 19 12.63 -0.86 10.58
C ASP A 19 13.51 -0.83 9.33
N TYR A 20 13.34 -1.79 8.42
CA TYR A 20 14.00 -1.77 7.10
C TYR A 20 13.66 -0.53 6.26
N HIS A 21 12.53 0.12 6.54
CA HIS A 21 12.01 1.23 5.75
C HIS A 21 11.94 2.56 6.53
N ALA A 22 12.54 2.62 7.72
CA ALA A 22 12.52 3.81 8.56
C ALA A 22 13.14 5.05 7.87
N HIS A 23 14.17 4.84 7.04
CA HIS A 23 14.86 5.88 6.28
C HIS A 23 13.94 6.64 5.29
N MET A 24 12.83 6.05 4.86
CA MET A 24 11.84 6.70 4.00
C MET A 24 11.16 7.89 4.67
N SER A 25 11.19 7.98 6.00
CA SER A 25 10.61 9.11 6.74
C SER A 25 11.28 10.45 6.43
N VAL A 26 12.55 10.43 5.98
CA VAL A 26 13.37 11.65 5.80
C VAL A 26 12.74 12.67 4.84
N PRO A 27 12.37 12.34 3.60
CA PRO A 27 11.75 13.31 2.69
C PRO A 27 10.38 13.80 3.19
N PHE A 28 9.61 12.96 3.89
CA PHE A 28 8.32 13.36 4.45
C PHE A 28 8.51 14.37 5.59
N ASN A 29 9.42 14.11 6.52
CA ASN A 29 9.73 15.00 7.63
C ASN A 29 10.24 16.36 7.14
N LYS A 30 11.12 16.41 6.12
CA LYS A 30 11.56 17.63 5.46
C LYS A 30 10.39 18.44 4.87
N ASN A 31 9.34 17.76 4.43
CA ASN A 31 8.12 18.38 3.90
C ASN A 31 7.04 18.65 4.96
N ASN A 32 7.40 18.58 6.25
CA ASN A 32 6.50 18.78 7.39
C ASN A 32 5.30 17.81 7.42
N ILE A 33 5.51 16.58 6.94
CA ILE A 33 4.55 15.46 6.95
C ILE A 33 5.01 14.45 7.99
N LEU A 34 4.13 14.02 8.89
CA LEU A 34 4.43 12.91 9.81
C LEU A 34 4.44 11.60 9.02
N PHE A 35 5.38 10.72 9.37
CA PHE A 35 5.51 9.43 8.75
C PHE A 35 5.24 8.31 9.75
N PHE A 36 4.24 7.47 9.46
CA PHE A 36 3.89 6.29 10.22
C PHE A 36 4.26 5.04 9.42
N ASN A 37 5.14 4.23 9.96
CA ASN A 37 5.55 2.97 9.35
C ASN A 37 4.88 1.81 10.08
N ILE A 38 3.94 1.13 9.42
CA ILE A 38 3.16 0.04 10.03
C ILE A 38 3.96 -1.26 10.00
N ASN A 39 3.93 -1.99 11.11
CA ASN A 39 4.32 -3.40 11.17
C ASN A 39 3.09 -4.30 11.23
N TYR A 40 3.26 -5.56 10.86
CA TYR A 40 2.26 -6.61 10.97
C TYR A 40 2.96 -7.95 11.21
N ASP A 41 2.27 -8.91 11.81
CA ASP A 41 2.79 -10.27 11.97
C ASP A 41 2.94 -10.97 10.62
N LEU A 42 3.80 -12.01 10.57
CA LEU A 42 4.21 -12.66 9.33
C LEU A 42 3.68 -14.09 9.24
N CYS A 43 3.32 -14.52 8.04
CA CYS A 43 3.10 -15.93 7.72
C CYS A 43 4.41 -16.73 7.88
N PRO A 44 4.36 -18.00 8.26
CA PRO A 44 3.17 -18.83 8.53
C PRO A 44 2.61 -18.69 9.96
N LYS A 45 3.18 -17.82 10.80
CA LYS A 45 2.77 -17.64 12.20
C LYS A 45 1.31 -17.16 12.32
N VAL A 46 0.89 -16.34 11.37
CA VAL A 46 -0.49 -15.85 11.19
C VAL A 46 -0.95 -16.05 9.76
N THR A 47 -2.25 -15.95 9.50
CA THR A 47 -2.81 -16.02 8.14
C THR A 47 -2.79 -14.64 7.45
N LEU A 48 -2.98 -14.63 6.12
CA LEU A 48 -3.15 -13.36 5.40
C LEU A 48 -4.40 -12.61 5.88
N SER A 49 -5.43 -13.32 6.31
CA SER A 49 -6.65 -12.73 6.88
C SER A 49 -6.34 -12.00 8.19
N ASP A 50 -5.50 -12.57 9.05
CA ASP A 50 -5.06 -11.92 10.30
C ASP A 50 -4.25 -10.66 9.99
N ILE A 51 -3.33 -10.71 9.02
CA ILE A 51 -2.54 -9.55 8.59
C ILE A 51 -3.44 -8.43 8.07
N CYS A 52 -4.46 -8.75 7.27
CA CYS A 52 -5.44 -7.78 6.81
C CYS A 52 -6.18 -7.12 7.98
N ASN A 53 -6.58 -7.89 8.98
CA ASN A 53 -7.25 -7.36 10.18
C ASN A 53 -6.30 -6.47 11.00
N GLN A 54 -5.05 -6.90 11.21
CA GLN A 54 -4.04 -6.09 11.92
C GLN A 54 -3.79 -4.76 11.21
N THR A 55 -3.79 -4.72 9.87
CA THR A 55 -3.66 -3.44 9.16
C THR A 55 -4.88 -2.55 9.31
N ILE A 56 -6.10 -3.11 9.36
CA ILE A 56 -7.32 -2.34 9.68
C ILE A 56 -7.19 -1.73 11.09
N GLU A 57 -6.84 -2.53 12.09
CA GLU A 57 -6.65 -2.08 13.48
C GLU A 57 -5.60 -0.98 13.58
N ALA A 58 -4.49 -1.10 12.85
CA ALA A 58 -3.44 -0.08 12.80
C ALA A 58 -3.97 1.26 12.24
N ILE A 59 -4.80 1.23 11.18
CA ILE A 59 -5.41 2.45 10.64
C ILE A 59 -6.38 3.08 11.65
N ILE A 60 -7.22 2.26 12.31
CA ILE A 60 -8.14 2.73 13.35
C ILE A 60 -7.35 3.41 14.48
N TRP A 61 -6.29 2.76 14.95
CA TRP A 61 -5.44 3.31 16.00
C TRP A 61 -4.79 4.64 15.58
N ILE A 62 -4.20 4.70 14.38
CA ILE A 62 -3.57 5.92 13.85
C ILE A 62 -4.61 7.04 13.74
N PHE A 63 -5.78 6.77 13.17
CA PHE A 63 -6.83 7.76 13.01
C PHE A 63 -7.23 8.39 14.35
N ASN A 64 -7.39 7.57 15.38
CA ASN A 64 -7.81 8.01 16.71
C ASN A 64 -6.70 8.69 17.52
N ASN A 65 -5.44 8.28 17.31
CA ASN A 65 -4.32 8.71 18.17
C ASN A 65 -3.32 9.65 17.53
N CYS A 66 -3.32 9.83 16.21
CA CYS A 66 -2.29 10.64 15.53
C CYS A 66 -2.19 12.08 16.04
N LYS A 67 -3.26 12.64 16.59
CA LYS A 67 -3.25 13.99 17.19
C LYS A 67 -2.27 14.11 18.35
N ASN A 68 -2.09 13.04 19.13
CA ASN A 68 -1.14 12.99 20.24
C ASN A 68 0.32 13.11 19.76
N TYR A 69 0.55 12.86 18.47
CA TYR A 69 1.85 12.97 17.78
C TYR A 69 1.91 14.21 16.88
N GLY A 70 0.94 15.12 16.96
CA GLY A 70 0.88 16.32 16.15
C GLY A 70 0.29 16.11 14.75
N GLY A 71 -0.34 14.96 14.49
CA GLY A 71 -0.94 14.58 13.20
C GLY A 71 -2.38 15.09 13.03
N ASN A 72 -2.75 15.31 11.78
CA ASN A 72 -4.11 15.66 11.38
C ASN A 72 -4.82 14.45 10.77
N ASN A 73 -5.74 13.84 11.51
CA ASN A 73 -6.51 12.68 11.02
C ASN A 73 -7.46 12.97 9.84
N LYS A 74 -7.60 14.23 9.44
CA LYS A 74 -8.32 14.63 8.21
C LYS A 74 -7.38 14.72 6.99
N LYS A 75 -6.07 14.53 7.18
CA LYS A 75 -5.05 14.59 6.13
C LYS A 75 -4.14 13.36 6.20
N ILE A 76 -4.70 12.20 5.91
CA ILE A 76 -3.98 10.92 5.89
C ILE A 76 -3.79 10.47 4.45
N SER A 77 -2.55 10.26 4.04
CA SER A 77 -2.20 9.54 2.82
C SER A 77 -1.58 8.19 3.17
N ILE A 78 -1.64 7.25 2.24
CA ILE A 78 -1.13 5.90 2.46
C ILE A 78 -0.37 5.39 1.24
N SER A 79 0.71 4.66 1.48
CA SER A 79 1.40 3.92 0.42
C SER A 79 1.85 2.54 0.89
N GLY A 80 2.14 1.67 -0.04
CA GLY A 80 2.73 0.38 0.24
C GLY A 80 3.51 -0.13 -0.96
N HIS A 81 4.45 -1.03 -0.67
CA HIS A 81 5.26 -1.69 -1.68
C HIS A 81 4.96 -3.18 -1.72
N SER A 82 4.83 -3.76 -2.93
CA SER A 82 4.67 -5.22 -3.10
C SER A 82 3.46 -5.77 -2.33
N ALA A 83 3.68 -6.67 -1.38
CA ALA A 83 2.65 -7.16 -0.45
C ALA A 83 2.01 -6.02 0.37
N GLY A 84 2.77 -4.98 0.71
CA GLY A 84 2.24 -3.77 1.35
C GLY A 84 1.28 -2.99 0.44
N ALA A 85 1.55 -2.92 -0.86
CA ALA A 85 0.62 -2.30 -1.81
C ALA A 85 -0.67 -3.13 -1.97
N HIS A 86 -0.60 -4.47 -1.85
CA HIS A 86 -1.80 -5.30 -1.72
C HIS A 86 -2.62 -4.90 -0.50
N LEU A 87 -1.98 -4.78 0.68
CA LEU A 87 -2.66 -4.39 1.91
C LEU A 87 -3.29 -3.00 1.78
N VAL A 88 -2.58 -2.03 1.15
CA VAL A 88 -3.16 -0.71 0.85
C VAL A 88 -4.38 -0.85 -0.06
N SER A 89 -4.27 -1.59 -1.19
CA SER A 89 -5.41 -1.77 -2.10
C SER A 89 -6.59 -2.49 -1.42
N TYR A 90 -6.34 -3.39 -0.46
CA TYR A 90 -7.35 -4.02 0.37
C TYR A 90 -8.03 -2.99 1.30
N LEU A 91 -7.26 -2.14 1.99
CA LEU A 91 -7.76 -1.09 2.86
C LEU A 91 -8.62 -0.05 2.11
N LEU A 92 -8.33 0.21 0.83
CA LEU A 92 -9.17 1.07 -0.02
C LEU A 92 -10.55 0.46 -0.34
N ASN A 93 -10.73 -0.84 -0.12
CA ASN A 93 -12.00 -1.54 -0.33
C ASN A 93 -12.82 -1.69 0.97
N ILE A 94 -12.33 -1.20 2.10
CA ILE A 94 -13.01 -1.28 3.40
C ILE A 94 -14.08 -0.17 3.49
N ASP A 95 -15.26 -0.54 3.97
CA ASP A 95 -16.25 0.44 4.43
C ASP A 95 -15.88 0.87 5.86
N TRP A 96 -15.18 1.98 5.96
CA TRP A 96 -14.69 2.51 7.24
C TRP A 96 -15.81 2.93 8.20
N SER A 97 -17.03 3.15 7.70
CA SER A 97 -18.17 3.47 8.56
C SER A 97 -18.54 2.30 9.51
N MET A 98 -18.17 1.07 9.17
CA MET A 98 -18.33 -0.11 10.04
C MET A 98 -17.42 -0.07 11.28
N TYR A 99 -16.45 0.83 11.30
CA TYR A 99 -15.47 1.01 12.39
C TYR A 99 -15.60 2.39 13.06
N ASP A 100 -16.76 3.06 12.91
CA ASP A 100 -17.03 4.40 13.42
C ASP A 100 -16.04 5.47 12.91
N LEU A 101 -15.49 5.25 11.70
CA LEU A 101 -14.62 6.19 11.00
C LEU A 101 -15.35 6.84 9.81
N PRO A 102 -14.88 8.02 9.33
CA PRO A 102 -15.40 8.61 8.10
C PRO A 102 -15.22 7.65 6.92
N LYS A 103 -16.15 7.65 5.95
CA LYS A 103 -16.01 6.86 4.73
C LYS A 103 -14.68 7.10 4.02
N ASN A 104 -14.23 8.35 3.97
CA ASN A 104 -12.97 8.76 3.38
C ASN A 104 -11.89 8.95 4.47
N VAL A 105 -11.29 7.87 4.93
CA VAL A 105 -10.15 7.92 5.86
C VAL A 105 -8.91 8.49 5.18
N PHE A 106 -8.69 8.16 3.89
CA PHE A 106 -7.51 8.58 3.15
C PHE A 106 -7.82 9.70 2.17
N GLN A 107 -6.93 10.69 2.07
CA GLN A 107 -6.96 11.76 1.07
C GLN A 107 -6.24 11.39 -0.24
N GLY A 108 -5.39 10.36 -0.23
CA GLY A 108 -4.66 9.85 -1.38
C GLY A 108 -3.95 8.55 -1.07
N ALA A 109 -3.69 7.74 -2.10
CA ALA A 109 -2.99 6.47 -1.95
C ALA A 109 -1.96 6.25 -3.06
N ALA A 110 -0.87 5.54 -2.72
CA ALA A 110 0.15 5.12 -3.69
C ALA A 110 0.41 3.61 -3.58
N LEU A 111 0.35 2.92 -4.71
CA LEU A 111 0.52 1.49 -4.85
C LEU A 111 1.79 1.23 -5.66
N ILE A 112 2.83 0.73 -5.00
CA ILE A 112 4.16 0.55 -5.61
C ILE A 112 4.42 -0.93 -5.82
N SER A 113 4.52 -1.36 -7.09
CA SER A 113 4.73 -2.77 -7.50
C SER A 113 3.82 -3.75 -6.78
N GLY A 114 2.52 -3.45 -6.73
CA GLY A 114 1.55 -4.17 -5.92
C GLY A 114 1.23 -5.58 -6.43
N ILE A 115 0.76 -6.42 -5.51
CA ILE A 115 0.17 -7.72 -5.79
C ILE A 115 -1.35 -7.56 -5.70
N TYR A 116 -2.09 -7.84 -6.76
CA TYR A 116 -3.54 -7.64 -6.80
C TYR A 116 -4.32 -8.94 -7.04
N ASN A 117 -3.68 -9.93 -7.72
CA ASN A 117 -4.26 -11.23 -8.02
C ASN A 117 -3.57 -12.34 -7.21
N LEU A 118 -4.19 -12.76 -6.14
CA LEU A 118 -3.64 -13.80 -5.25
C LEU A 118 -3.66 -15.20 -5.84
N LYS A 119 -4.45 -15.47 -6.91
CA LYS A 119 -4.42 -16.77 -7.60
C LYS A 119 -3.05 -17.09 -8.18
N ILE A 120 -2.30 -16.06 -8.56
CA ILE A 120 -0.93 -16.23 -9.06
C ILE A 120 0.00 -16.61 -7.90
N VAL A 121 -0.15 -15.93 -6.77
CA VAL A 121 0.65 -16.18 -5.55
C VAL A 121 0.39 -17.61 -5.02
N GLN A 122 -0.85 -18.06 -5.05
CA GLN A 122 -1.22 -19.40 -4.62
C GLN A 122 -0.49 -20.51 -5.41
N LYS A 123 -0.07 -20.23 -6.64
CA LYS A 123 0.57 -21.21 -7.55
C LYS A 123 2.10 -21.21 -7.52
N ILE A 124 2.73 -20.29 -6.81
CA ILE A 124 4.20 -20.17 -6.74
C ILE A 124 4.73 -20.70 -5.40
N SER A 125 6.05 -20.93 -5.35
CA SER A 125 6.71 -21.58 -4.21
C SER A 125 6.49 -20.88 -2.87
N VAL A 126 6.33 -19.56 -2.87
CA VAL A 126 6.10 -18.77 -1.66
C VAL A 126 4.81 -19.18 -0.92
N ASN A 127 3.84 -19.77 -1.63
CA ASN A 127 2.60 -20.23 -1.01
C ASN A 127 2.79 -21.39 -0.04
N LYS A 128 3.93 -22.09 -0.07
CA LYS A 128 4.26 -23.12 0.94
C LYS A 128 4.31 -22.54 2.36
N GLU A 129 4.69 -21.25 2.48
CA GLU A 129 4.73 -20.54 3.75
C GLU A 129 3.44 -19.75 4.02
N LEU A 130 2.82 -19.20 2.97
CA LEU A 130 1.58 -18.43 3.11
C LEU A 130 0.36 -19.31 3.37
N ASN A 131 0.35 -20.52 2.82
CA ASN A 131 -0.74 -21.48 2.91
C ASN A 131 -2.11 -20.87 2.58
N LEU A 132 -2.17 -20.07 1.50
CA LEU A 132 -3.37 -19.36 1.09
C LEU A 132 -4.50 -20.33 0.76
N SER A 133 -5.59 -20.25 1.48
CA SER A 133 -6.82 -20.98 1.19
C SER A 133 -7.53 -20.39 -0.04
N ASN A 134 -8.37 -21.19 -0.72
CA ASN A 134 -9.20 -20.69 -1.81
C ASN A 134 -10.12 -19.55 -1.36
N LYS A 135 -10.61 -19.60 -0.12
CA LYS A 135 -11.43 -18.54 0.47
C LYS A 135 -10.65 -17.24 0.59
N GLU A 136 -9.44 -17.28 1.15
CA GLU A 136 -8.59 -16.08 1.26
C GLU A 136 -8.24 -15.50 -0.10
N VAL A 137 -7.89 -16.36 -1.08
CA VAL A 137 -7.62 -15.91 -2.45
C VAL A 137 -8.83 -15.18 -3.03
N GLN A 138 -10.04 -15.69 -2.84
CA GLN A 138 -11.27 -15.06 -3.34
C GLN A 138 -11.57 -13.75 -2.62
N GLU A 139 -11.49 -13.73 -1.28
CA GLU A 139 -11.87 -12.57 -0.47
C GLU A 139 -10.84 -11.45 -0.50
N LYS A 140 -9.54 -11.81 -0.53
CA LYS A 140 -8.43 -10.84 -0.41
C LYS A 140 -7.83 -10.42 -1.75
N THR A 141 -8.17 -11.05 -2.88
CA THR A 141 -7.83 -10.53 -4.21
C THR A 141 -8.49 -9.17 -4.43
N THR A 142 -7.69 -8.18 -4.86
CA THR A 142 -8.14 -6.80 -5.07
C THR A 142 -8.18 -6.38 -6.54
N LEU A 143 -7.67 -7.21 -7.45
CA LEU A 143 -7.56 -6.90 -8.89
C LEU A 143 -8.87 -6.37 -9.51
N ASN A 144 -10.02 -6.93 -9.10
CA ASN A 144 -11.32 -6.58 -9.65
C ASN A 144 -12.21 -5.83 -8.65
N LYS A 145 -11.59 -5.05 -7.76
CA LYS A 145 -12.29 -4.26 -6.75
C LYS A 145 -11.90 -2.79 -6.88
N LEU A 146 -12.89 -1.92 -7.03
CA LEU A 146 -12.68 -0.48 -6.97
C LEU A 146 -12.56 -0.02 -5.50
N PRO A 147 -11.79 1.03 -5.23
CA PRO A 147 -11.87 1.71 -3.94
C PRO A 147 -13.31 2.11 -3.61
N THR A 148 -13.73 1.96 -2.36
CA THR A 148 -15.09 2.30 -1.90
C THR A 148 -15.41 3.80 -1.94
N PHE A 149 -14.37 4.62 -2.10
CA PHE A 149 -14.48 6.08 -2.24
C PHE A 149 -13.45 6.60 -3.25
N LYS A 150 -13.78 7.74 -3.89
CA LYS A 150 -12.89 8.35 -4.90
C LYS A 150 -11.81 9.17 -4.22
N ILE A 151 -10.54 8.79 -4.44
CA ILE A 151 -9.34 9.52 -4.00
C ILE A 151 -8.32 9.58 -5.13
N PRO A 152 -7.40 10.54 -5.10
CA PRO A 152 -6.20 10.50 -5.92
C PRO A 152 -5.43 9.19 -5.71
N LEU A 153 -5.22 8.43 -6.77
CA LEU A 153 -4.52 7.16 -6.74
C LEU A 153 -3.29 7.26 -7.64
N PHE A 154 -2.14 6.89 -7.08
CA PHE A 154 -0.87 6.82 -7.78
C PHE A 154 -0.39 5.37 -7.84
N ILE A 155 0.07 4.92 -9.01
CA ILE A 155 0.59 3.57 -9.23
C ILE A 155 1.98 3.68 -9.85
N SER A 156 2.91 2.87 -9.36
CA SER A 156 4.23 2.75 -9.94
C SER A 156 4.71 1.30 -9.94
N TYR A 157 5.57 0.96 -10.89
CA TYR A 157 6.28 -0.32 -10.97
C TYR A 157 7.62 -0.10 -11.67
N GLY A 158 8.61 -0.97 -11.42
CA GLY A 158 9.91 -0.90 -12.06
C GLY A 158 9.87 -1.46 -13.48
N GLU A 159 10.46 -0.76 -14.43
CA GLU A 159 10.53 -1.23 -15.83
C GLU A 159 11.33 -2.52 -15.96
N ASN A 160 12.33 -2.74 -15.10
CA ASN A 160 13.18 -3.93 -15.09
C ASN A 160 12.64 -5.06 -14.17
N GLU A 161 11.41 -4.96 -13.70
CA GLU A 161 10.76 -6.07 -13.00
C GLU A 161 10.45 -7.21 -13.96
N PRO A 162 10.45 -8.49 -13.47
CA PRO A 162 9.92 -9.62 -14.25
C PRO A 162 8.50 -9.33 -14.75
N GLU A 163 8.18 -9.79 -15.95
CA GLU A 163 6.89 -9.53 -16.60
C GLU A 163 5.69 -9.90 -15.72
N GLY A 164 5.76 -11.01 -14.98
CA GLY A 164 4.67 -11.43 -14.09
C GLY A 164 4.38 -10.43 -12.96
N TRP A 165 5.39 -9.69 -12.51
CA TRP A 165 5.21 -8.66 -11.47
C TRP A 165 4.66 -7.37 -12.06
N LYS A 166 5.22 -6.89 -13.19
CA LYS A 166 4.67 -5.74 -13.91
C LYS A 166 3.22 -5.96 -14.30
N HIS A 167 2.90 -7.18 -14.74
CA HIS A 167 1.54 -7.56 -15.15
C HIS A 167 0.51 -7.39 -14.04
N GLN A 168 0.87 -7.55 -12.78
CA GLN A 168 -0.02 -7.28 -11.64
C GLN A 168 -0.47 -5.81 -11.65
N SER A 169 0.48 -4.87 -11.73
CA SER A 169 0.17 -3.43 -11.74
C SER A 169 -0.53 -3.00 -13.03
N ILE A 170 -0.10 -3.50 -14.18
CA ILE A 170 -0.72 -3.20 -15.48
C ILE A 170 -2.18 -3.67 -15.50
N SER A 171 -2.44 -4.92 -15.08
CA SER A 171 -3.81 -5.45 -15.02
C SER A 171 -4.73 -4.67 -14.09
N TYR A 172 -4.19 -4.15 -12.97
CA TYR A 172 -4.96 -3.30 -12.08
C TYR A 172 -5.25 -1.94 -12.72
N CYS A 173 -4.27 -1.34 -13.41
CA CYS A 173 -4.48 -0.12 -14.21
C CYS A 173 -5.56 -0.31 -15.29
N ASP A 174 -5.53 -1.45 -16.02
CA ASP A 174 -6.53 -1.78 -17.04
C ASP A 174 -7.93 -1.89 -16.43
N PHE A 175 -8.03 -2.53 -15.25
CA PHE A 175 -9.30 -2.63 -14.53
C PHE A 175 -9.83 -1.26 -14.10
N LEU A 176 -8.97 -0.39 -13.56
CA LEU A 176 -9.34 0.98 -13.17
C LEU A 176 -9.81 1.79 -14.38
N THR A 177 -9.08 1.69 -15.53
CA THR A 177 -9.44 2.38 -16.77
C THR A 177 -10.81 1.92 -17.30
N LYS A 178 -11.07 0.59 -17.32
CA LYS A 178 -12.36 0.03 -17.75
C LYS A 178 -13.53 0.47 -16.88
N ASN A 179 -13.27 0.91 -15.67
CA ASN A 179 -14.30 1.38 -14.73
C ASN A 179 -14.28 2.90 -14.51
N ASP A 180 -13.66 3.66 -15.40
CA ASP A 180 -13.58 5.13 -15.37
C ASP A 180 -13.02 5.68 -14.03
N TYR A 181 -12.16 4.91 -13.35
CA TYR A 181 -11.49 5.36 -12.14
C TYR A 181 -10.22 6.13 -12.48
N LYS A 182 -10.13 7.38 -12.01
CA LYS A 182 -8.97 8.24 -12.29
C LYS A 182 -7.78 7.85 -11.43
N TYR A 183 -6.66 7.61 -12.06
CA TYR A 183 -5.37 7.34 -11.41
C TYR A 183 -4.23 7.96 -12.20
N LYS A 184 -3.06 8.07 -11.57
CA LYS A 184 -1.80 8.43 -12.22
C LYS A 184 -0.87 7.24 -12.19
N VAL A 185 -0.21 6.91 -13.28
CA VAL A 185 0.82 5.87 -13.33
C VAL A 185 2.14 6.45 -13.81
N ILE A 186 3.23 6.09 -13.13
CA ILE A 186 4.61 6.41 -13.54
C ILE A 186 5.45 5.14 -13.38
N PRO A 187 5.77 4.43 -14.47
CA PRO A 187 6.78 3.38 -14.45
C PRO A 187 8.14 3.97 -14.04
N SER A 188 8.88 3.26 -13.19
CA SER A 188 10.21 3.70 -12.76
C SER A 188 11.27 3.15 -13.70
N LYS A 189 11.86 4.05 -14.48
CA LYS A 189 12.86 3.70 -15.48
C LYS A 189 14.15 3.19 -14.84
N GLY A 190 14.60 2.02 -15.28
CA GLY A 190 15.85 1.41 -14.81
C GLY A 190 15.74 0.67 -13.48
N ASP A 191 14.62 0.77 -12.77
CA ASP A 191 14.43 0.10 -11.49
C ASP A 191 13.85 -1.32 -11.65
N ASN A 192 14.30 -2.21 -10.79
CA ASN A 192 13.68 -3.50 -10.54
C ASN A 192 12.80 -3.43 -9.26
N HIS A 193 12.20 -4.54 -8.88
CA HIS A 193 11.31 -4.63 -7.71
C HIS A 193 11.94 -4.14 -6.40
N PHE A 194 13.25 -4.33 -6.23
CA PHE A 194 13.96 -3.98 -5.00
C PHE A 194 14.52 -2.56 -5.03
N THR A 195 15.09 -2.13 -6.17
CA THR A 195 15.65 -0.76 -6.27
C THR A 195 14.57 0.30 -6.34
N LEU A 196 13.37 -0.04 -6.82
CA LEU A 196 12.24 0.86 -6.88
C LEU A 196 11.87 1.43 -5.51
N ILE A 197 12.02 0.64 -4.44
CA ILE A 197 11.66 1.09 -3.09
C ILE A 197 12.55 2.25 -2.62
N ASP A 198 13.81 2.30 -3.07
CA ASP A 198 14.75 3.35 -2.71
C ASP A 198 14.35 4.70 -3.29
N THR A 199 13.56 4.70 -4.37
CA THR A 199 13.03 5.93 -4.96
C THR A 199 12.10 6.69 -4.01
N LEU A 200 11.46 6.01 -3.04
CA LEU A 200 10.58 6.63 -2.05
C LEU A 200 11.37 7.45 -1.03
N ALA A 201 12.62 7.07 -0.77
CA ALA A 201 13.52 7.80 0.12
C ALA A 201 14.29 8.95 -0.60
N ASN A 202 14.25 8.97 -1.93
CA ASN A 202 14.92 9.99 -2.73
C ASN A 202 13.96 11.14 -3.05
N GLU A 203 14.13 12.28 -2.35
CA GLU A 203 13.29 13.48 -2.53
C GLU A 203 13.31 14.06 -3.96
N ASN A 204 14.30 13.72 -4.77
CA ASN A 204 14.40 14.14 -6.16
C ASN A 204 13.66 13.22 -7.13
N SER A 205 13.31 12.01 -6.72
CA SER A 205 12.57 11.06 -7.57
C SER A 205 11.15 11.57 -7.87
N ASN A 206 10.64 11.25 -9.05
CA ASN A 206 9.26 11.58 -9.41
C ASN A 206 8.26 10.83 -8.52
N ILE A 207 8.59 9.62 -8.09
CA ILE A 207 7.74 8.78 -7.24
C ILE A 207 7.60 9.42 -5.86
N CYS A 208 8.71 9.77 -5.20
CA CYS A 208 8.68 10.44 -3.91
C CYS A 208 7.89 11.77 -3.97
N LYS A 209 8.14 12.59 -5.00
CA LYS A 209 7.41 13.85 -5.21
C LYS A 209 5.90 13.65 -5.34
N GLU A 210 5.46 12.64 -6.10
CA GLU A 210 4.03 12.37 -6.24
C GLU A 210 3.40 11.90 -4.91
N ILE A 211 4.09 11.04 -4.15
CA ILE A 211 3.58 10.61 -2.84
C ILE A 211 3.51 11.76 -1.85
N ILE A 212 4.54 12.64 -1.82
CA ILE A 212 4.50 13.87 -1.00
C ILE A 212 3.34 14.77 -1.41
N LYS A 213 3.06 14.89 -2.71
CA LYS A 213 1.91 15.68 -3.20
C LYS A 213 0.58 15.10 -2.76
N LEU A 214 0.42 13.77 -2.72
CA LEU A 214 -0.77 13.12 -2.19
C LEU A 214 -0.98 13.39 -0.69
N SER A 215 0.09 13.74 0.03
CA SER A 215 0.09 13.92 1.49
C SER A 215 -0.18 15.37 1.93
N LYS A 216 -0.23 16.31 1.00
CA LYS A 216 -0.46 17.76 1.28
C LYS A 216 -1.91 18.15 1.02
#